data_32118c469e0d4393558e91c731ea9a3e
#
_entry.id   32118c469e0d4393558e91c731ea9a3e
#
_cell.length_a   1.000
_cell.length_b   1.000
_cell.length_c   1.000
_cell.angle_alpha   90.00
_cell.angle_beta   90.00
_cell.angle_gamma   90.00
#
_symmetry.space_group_name_H-M   'P 1'
#
loop_
_entity.id
_entity.type
_entity.pdbx_description
1 polymer ?
#
loop_
_entity_poly.entity_id
_entity_poly.type
_entity_poly.pdbx_seq_one_letter_code
_entity_poly.pdbx_strand_id
1 'polypeptide(L)' 'MVLFMTRKKREQIGDEIDDLLMRQYHHRCKLEEAQQAGNEERVQYEKNKIEEEELQIQKLRKKLA' A
#
# COMPACT_ATOMS: atom_id res chain seq x y z
N MET A 1 8.99 -24.58 10.97
CA MET A 1 9.45 -23.77 12.09
C MET A 1 8.46 -22.65 12.36
N VAL A 2 8.00 -22.55 13.58
CA VAL A 2 7.07 -21.52 13.97
C VAL A 2 7.86 -20.29 14.42
N LEU A 3 7.63 -19.19 13.73
CA LEU A 3 8.23 -17.93 14.13
C LEU A 3 7.27 -17.22 15.08
N PHE A 4 7.70 -17.12 16.31
CA PHE A 4 6.92 -16.37 17.29
C PHE A 4 7.15 -14.89 17.08
N MET A 5 6.08 -14.21 16.75
CA MET A 5 6.11 -12.76 16.61
C MET A 5 5.53 -12.16 17.87
N THR A 6 6.24 -11.22 18.50
CA THR A 6 5.74 -10.56 19.69
C THR A 6 4.49 -9.73 19.33
N ARG A 7 3.65 -9.51 20.33
CA ARG A 7 2.47 -8.69 20.18
C ARG A 7 2.80 -7.30 19.63
N LYS A 8 3.87 -6.71 20.17
CA LYS A 8 4.35 -5.39 19.75
C LYS A 8 4.74 -5.39 18.27
N LYS A 9 5.42 -6.44 17.83
CA LYS A 9 5.83 -6.58 16.42
C LYS A 9 4.61 -6.71 15.51
N ARG A 10 3.62 -7.46 15.92
CA ARG A 10 2.38 -7.61 15.16
C ARG A 10 1.64 -6.29 15.04
N GLU A 11 1.60 -5.50 16.12
CA GLU A 11 0.98 -4.18 16.11
C GLU A 11 1.70 -3.23 15.15
N GLN A 12 3.05 -3.27 15.15
CA GLN A 12 3.85 -2.46 14.23
C GLN A 12 3.55 -2.79 12.78
N ILE A 13 3.45 -4.09 12.47
CA ILE A 13 3.13 -4.52 11.10
C ILE A 13 1.72 -4.06 10.71
N GLY A 14 0.77 -4.17 11.62
CA GLY A 14 -0.59 -3.68 11.41
C GLY A 14 -0.61 -2.18 11.11
N ASP A 15 0.16 -1.40 11.87
CA ASP A 15 0.26 0.04 11.67
C ASP A 15 0.89 0.38 10.31
N GLU A 16 1.91 -0.38 9.89
CA GLU A 16 2.52 -0.20 8.57
C GLU A 16 1.52 -0.49 7.45
N ILE A 17 0.72 -1.54 7.61
CA ILE A 17 -0.33 -1.86 6.64
C ILE A 17 -1.34 -0.72 6.55
N ASP A 18 -1.77 -0.18 7.69
CA ASP A 18 -2.72 0.93 7.72
C ASP A 18 -2.15 2.16 7.02
N ASP A 19 -0.89 2.50 7.26
CA ASP A 19 -0.22 3.61 6.58
C ASP A 19 -0.18 3.40 5.07
N LEU A 20 0.15 2.20 4.62
CA LEU A 20 0.18 1.88 3.20
C LEU A 20 -1.20 1.96 2.57
N LEU A 21 -2.24 1.53 3.28
CA LEU A 21 -3.62 1.65 2.80
C LEU A 21 -4.03 3.11 2.64
N MET A 22 -3.62 3.98 3.57
CA MET A 22 -3.86 5.42 3.48
C MET A 22 -3.17 6.03 2.27
N ARG A 23 -1.89 5.69 2.07
CA ARG A 23 -1.13 6.16 0.90
C ARG A 23 -1.75 5.67 -0.39
N GLN A 24 -2.17 4.41 -0.42
CA GLN A 24 -2.82 3.83 -1.59
C GLN A 24 -4.12 4.55 -1.91
N TYR A 25 -4.89 4.90 -0.89
CA TYR A 25 -6.10 5.68 -1.06
C TYR A 25 -5.80 7.05 -1.69
N HIS A 26 -4.78 7.75 -1.18
CA HIS A 26 -4.36 9.03 -1.76
C HIS A 26 -3.96 8.91 -3.22
N HIS A 27 -3.19 7.87 -3.55
CA HIS A 27 -2.77 7.65 -4.93
C HIS A 27 -3.94 7.31 -5.84
N ARG A 28 -4.94 6.60 -5.33
CA ARG A 28 -6.16 6.32 -6.11
C ARG A 28 -6.94 7.59 -6.39
N CYS A 29 -7.03 8.50 -5.43
CA CYS A 29 -7.68 9.80 -5.65
C CYS A 29 -6.93 10.63 -6.68
N LYS A 30 -5.61 10.65 -6.60
CA LYS A 30 -4.78 11.37 -7.56
C LYS A 30 -4.83 10.73 -8.94
N LEU A 31 -4.94 9.41 -9.00
CA LEU A 31 -5.13 8.69 -10.26
C LEU A 31 -6.42 9.15 -10.94
N GLU A 32 -7.52 9.23 -10.20
CA GLU A 32 -8.79 9.67 -10.74
C GLU A 32 -8.70 11.11 -11.26
N GLU A 33 -8.07 12.01 -10.50
CA GLU A 33 -7.83 13.38 -10.93
C GLU A 33 -7.03 13.45 -12.24
N ALA A 34 -5.97 12.64 -12.32
CA ALA A 34 -5.12 12.58 -13.51
C ALA A 34 -5.87 12.05 -14.72
N GLN A 35 -6.73 11.05 -14.52
CA GLN A 35 -7.57 10.52 -15.59
C GLN A 35 -8.55 11.57 -16.12
N GLN A 36 -9.18 12.32 -15.23
CA GLN A 36 -10.09 13.38 -15.62
C GLN A 36 -9.38 14.51 -16.34
N ALA A 37 -8.13 14.80 -15.96
CA ALA A 37 -7.32 15.83 -16.61
C ALA A 37 -6.68 15.35 -17.92
N GLY A 38 -6.76 14.07 -18.23
CA GLY A 38 -6.11 13.50 -19.42
C GLY A 38 -4.59 13.46 -19.34
N ASN A 39 -4.02 13.48 -18.14
CA ASN A 39 -2.57 13.47 -17.94
C ASN A 39 -2.05 12.03 -17.84
N GLU A 40 -1.67 11.47 -18.97
CA GLU A 40 -1.26 10.06 -19.08
C GLU A 40 -0.01 9.73 -18.28
N GLU A 41 0.96 10.65 -18.23
CA GLU A 41 2.19 10.44 -17.44
C GLU A 41 1.86 10.31 -15.96
N ARG A 42 0.99 11.17 -15.46
CA ARG A 42 0.57 11.14 -14.07
C ARG A 42 -0.26 9.88 -13.76
N VAL A 43 -1.12 9.50 -14.68
CA VAL A 43 -1.90 8.25 -14.57
C VAL A 43 -0.95 7.07 -14.38
N GLN A 44 0.07 6.96 -15.21
CA GLN A 44 1.03 5.86 -15.13
C GLN A 44 1.81 5.89 -13.82
N TYR A 45 2.25 7.08 -13.40
CA TYR A 45 2.96 7.25 -12.13
C TYR A 45 2.11 6.76 -10.95
N GLU A 46 0.87 7.19 -10.89
CA GLU A 46 -0.02 6.82 -9.78
C GLU A 46 -0.35 5.33 -9.79
N LYS A 47 -0.55 4.73 -10.96
CA LYS A 47 -0.78 3.28 -11.09
C LYS A 47 0.42 2.49 -10.57
N ASN A 48 1.63 2.91 -10.90
CA ASN A 48 2.85 2.26 -10.44
C ASN A 48 2.97 2.32 -8.91
N LYS A 49 2.64 3.47 -8.33
CA LYS A 49 2.67 3.64 -6.87
C LYS A 49 1.66 2.73 -6.18
N ILE A 50 0.46 2.64 -6.72
CA ILE A 50 -0.59 1.77 -6.18
C ILE A 50 -0.14 0.31 -6.20
N GLU A 51 0.48 -0.15 -7.30
CA GLU A 51 1.00 -1.51 -7.41
C GLU A 51 2.12 -1.79 -6.41
N GLU A 52 3.07 -0.88 -6.28
CA GLU A 52 4.16 -1.02 -5.32
C GLU A 52 3.63 -1.16 -3.88
N GLU A 53 2.67 -0.33 -3.54
CA GLU A 53 2.05 -0.34 -2.21
C GLU A 53 1.27 -1.63 -1.98
N GLU A 54 0.58 -2.12 -2.99
CA GLU A 54 -0.15 -3.40 -2.90
C GLU A 54 0.80 -4.56 -2.63
N LEU A 55 1.93 -4.59 -3.31
CA LEU A 55 2.94 -5.63 -3.09
C LEU A 55 3.51 -5.57 -1.67
N GLN A 56 3.77 -4.37 -1.16
CA GLN A 56 4.24 -4.19 0.20
C GLN A 56 3.20 -4.64 1.22
N ILE A 57 1.95 -4.30 1.01
CA ILE A 57 0.85 -4.72 1.87
C ILE A 57 0.76 -6.24 1.91
N GLN A 58 0.83 -6.89 0.76
CA GLN A 58 0.77 -8.35 0.68
C GLN A 58 1.93 -9.01 1.43
N LYS A 59 3.14 -8.47 1.30
CA LYS A 59 4.30 -8.97 2.04
C LYS A 59 4.12 -8.86 3.54
N LEU A 60 3.59 -7.73 4.00
CA LEU A 60 3.33 -7.52 5.42
C LEU A 60 2.24 -8.45 5.95
N ARG A 61 1.18 -8.65 5.18
CA ARG A 61 0.10 -9.58 5.54
C ARG A 61 0.61 -11.01 5.68
N LYS A 62 1.52 -11.43 4.81
CA LYS A 62 2.13 -12.76 4.89
C LYS A 62 2.89 -12.96 6.19
N LYS A 63 3.51 -11.91 6.72
CA LYS A 63 4.20 -11.97 8.00
C LYS A 63 3.24 -12.20 9.17
N LEU A 64 1.98 -11.77 9.03
CA LEU A 64 0.97 -11.94 10.06
C LEU A 64 0.23 -13.27 9.96
N ALA A 65 0.30 -13.91 8.84
CA ALA A 65 -0.42 -15.18 8.60
C ALA A 65 0.23 -16.37 9.30
#